data_52eb36da22c26f7a0880ad911b197409
#
_entry.id   52eb36da22c26f7a0880ad911b197409
#
_cell.length_a   1.000
_cell.length_b   1.000
_cell.length_c   1.000
_cell.angle_alpha   90.00
_cell.angle_beta   90.00
_cell.angle_gamma   90.00
#
_symmetry.space_group_name_H-M   'P 1'
#
loop_
_entity.id
_entity.type
_entity.pdbx_description
1 polymer ?
#
loop_
_entity_poly.entity_id
_entity_poly.type
_entity_poly.pdbx_seq_one_letter_code
_entity_poly.pdbx_strand_id
1 'polypeptide(L)'
;MATGLCTTTTTLLLERLHDPQEQAIWTEFDARYRPILIGVGVRLGLNADMAAEAAQETLVQFLTDYREGRYSRDQGRLRAWLIGICRHRVMDVHRRHARAAGGRGDSVLAQLPDAQAISATWDIVQSRVIFERAMEVLREGGRIAEQTVRVFELVALKGVPATSVAATTGIEVAEVYRIKHRVTTRLREIVEQLTKAYATEG
;
A
#
# COMPACT_ATOMS: atom_id res chain seq x y z
N MET A 1 14.16 8.86 14.57
CA MET A 1 12.86 9.57 14.52
C MET A 1 11.77 8.53 14.69
N ALA A 2 10.90 8.70 15.67
CA ALA A 2 9.88 7.68 15.97
C ALA A 2 8.90 7.61 14.80
N THR A 3 8.97 6.54 14.05
CA THR A 3 7.97 6.20 13.04
C THR A 3 6.72 5.72 13.78
N GLY A 4 5.94 6.68 14.29
CA GLY A 4 4.67 6.39 14.94
C GLY A 4 3.76 5.64 13.98
N LEU A 5 2.95 4.73 14.52
CA LEU A 5 1.78 4.22 13.82
C LEU A 5 1.04 5.42 13.23
N CYS A 6 0.88 5.42 11.91
CA CYS A 6 0.05 6.42 11.23
C CYS A 6 -1.39 6.22 11.71
N THR A 7 -1.81 6.99 12.70
CA THR A 7 -3.14 6.91 13.33
C THR A 7 -4.12 7.92 12.73
N THR A 8 -3.61 8.81 11.87
CA THR A 8 -4.44 9.81 11.20
C THR A 8 -5.39 9.12 10.23
N THR A 9 -6.69 9.29 10.42
CA THR A 9 -7.70 8.73 9.51
C THR A 9 -7.62 9.41 8.14
N THR A 10 -8.04 8.72 7.08
CA THR A 10 -8.12 9.31 5.74
C THR A 10 -8.95 10.60 5.74
N THR A 11 -9.97 10.66 6.57
CA THR A 11 -10.84 11.84 6.75
C THR A 11 -10.04 13.06 7.23
N LEU A 12 -9.27 12.90 8.32
CA LEU A 12 -8.44 13.99 8.84
C LEU A 12 -7.33 14.42 7.87
N LEU A 13 -6.74 13.46 7.13
CA LEU A 13 -5.77 13.79 6.08
C LEU A 13 -6.40 14.66 5.01
N LEU A 14 -7.60 14.30 4.53
CA LEU A 14 -8.29 15.07 3.51
C LEU A 14 -8.65 16.48 4.00
N GLU A 15 -9.17 16.63 5.21
CA GLU A 15 -9.50 17.95 5.77
C GLU A 15 -8.30 18.89 5.79
N ARG A 16 -7.11 18.37 6.09
CA ARG A 16 -5.88 19.16 6.18
C ARG A 16 -5.15 19.34 4.85
N LEU A 17 -5.44 18.52 3.84
CA LEU A 17 -4.83 18.64 2.50
C LEU A 17 -5.19 19.93 1.76
N HIS A 18 -6.23 20.64 2.20
CA HIS A 18 -6.60 21.96 1.64
C HIS A 18 -5.55 23.02 1.90
N ASP A 19 -4.80 22.94 3.01
CA ASP A 19 -3.76 23.92 3.34
C ASP A 19 -2.47 23.59 2.59
N PRO A 20 -2.03 24.47 1.65
CA PRO A 20 -0.79 24.27 0.91
C PRO A 20 0.47 24.27 1.79
N GLN A 21 0.40 24.86 3.00
CA GLN A 21 1.53 24.93 3.92
C GLN A 21 1.71 23.66 4.73
N GLU A 22 0.73 22.76 4.75
CA GLU A 22 0.77 21.48 5.46
C GLU A 22 1.54 20.39 4.67
N GLN A 23 2.80 20.66 4.37
CA GLN A 23 3.67 19.72 3.65
C GLN A 23 3.76 18.34 4.31
N ALA A 24 3.68 18.28 5.65
CA ALA A 24 3.72 17.02 6.39
C ALA A 24 2.51 16.13 6.07
N ILE A 25 1.33 16.72 5.89
CA ILE A 25 0.10 16.00 5.55
C ILE A 25 0.16 15.42 4.14
N TRP A 26 0.68 16.21 3.19
CA TRP A 26 0.94 15.72 1.85
C TRP A 26 1.90 14.53 1.86
N THR A 27 3.00 14.65 2.59
CA THR A 27 4.00 13.58 2.72
C THR A 27 3.37 12.31 3.30
N GLU A 28 2.50 12.42 4.30
CA GLU A 28 1.78 11.30 4.88
C GLU A 28 0.79 10.67 3.89
N PHE A 29 0.05 11.49 3.15
CA PHE A 29 -0.88 11.04 2.12
C PHE A 29 -0.13 10.30 1.00
N ASP A 30 0.95 10.89 0.50
CA ASP A 30 1.82 10.30 -0.51
C ASP A 30 2.40 8.95 -0.05
N ALA A 31 2.99 8.91 1.14
CA ALA A 31 3.55 7.67 1.71
C ALA A 31 2.50 6.56 1.87
N ARG A 32 1.24 6.93 2.11
CA ARG A 32 0.12 6.00 2.26
C ARG A 32 -0.35 5.43 0.93
N TYR A 33 -0.56 6.27 -0.08
CA TYR A 33 -1.23 5.87 -1.32
C TYR A 33 -0.27 5.53 -2.46
N ARG A 34 0.95 6.11 -2.50
CA ARG A 34 1.95 5.83 -3.54
C ARG A 34 2.27 4.34 -3.68
N PRO A 35 2.55 3.56 -2.62
CA PRO A 35 2.85 2.14 -2.76
C PRO A 35 1.68 1.34 -3.35
N ILE A 36 0.44 1.73 -3.01
CA ILE A 36 -0.75 1.08 -3.54
C ILE A 36 -0.87 1.38 -5.04
N LEU A 37 -0.73 2.64 -5.45
CA LEU A 37 -0.81 3.06 -6.85
C LEU A 37 0.28 2.40 -7.70
N ILE A 38 1.52 2.31 -7.20
CA ILE A 38 2.61 1.59 -7.88
C ILE A 38 2.24 0.12 -8.03
N GLY A 39 1.80 -0.55 -6.95
CA GLY A 39 1.41 -1.95 -6.99
C GLY A 39 0.25 -2.23 -7.95
N VAL A 40 -0.72 -1.33 -8.05
CA VAL A 40 -1.81 -1.40 -9.03
C VAL A 40 -1.24 -1.24 -10.45
N GLY A 41 -0.40 -0.23 -10.70
CA GLY A 41 0.25 0.00 -12.00
C GLY A 41 1.03 -1.23 -12.50
N VAL A 42 1.82 -1.85 -11.62
CA VAL A 42 2.56 -3.08 -11.94
C VAL A 42 1.60 -4.23 -12.31
N ARG A 43 0.50 -4.41 -11.57
CA ARG A 43 -0.50 -5.45 -11.88
C ARG A 43 -1.28 -5.16 -13.16
N LEU A 44 -1.31 -3.91 -13.59
CA LEU A 44 -1.87 -3.48 -14.88
C LEU A 44 -0.84 -3.54 -16.02
N GLY A 45 0.33 -4.15 -15.80
CA GLY A 45 1.32 -4.44 -16.82
C GLY A 45 2.41 -3.38 -17.01
N LEU A 46 2.48 -2.36 -16.15
CA LEU A 46 3.59 -1.43 -16.13
C LEU A 46 4.84 -2.06 -15.49
N ASN A 47 6.03 -1.71 -15.98
CA ASN A 47 7.26 -1.97 -15.24
C ASN A 47 7.37 -1.03 -14.03
N ALA A 48 8.38 -1.22 -13.17
CA ALA A 48 8.53 -0.46 -11.93
C ALA A 48 8.61 1.06 -12.15
N ASP A 49 9.40 1.50 -13.14
CA ASP A 49 9.60 2.93 -13.42
C ASP A 49 8.32 3.58 -13.98
N MET A 50 7.67 2.90 -14.93
CA MET A 50 6.39 3.33 -15.49
C MET A 50 5.28 3.37 -14.43
N ALA A 51 5.27 2.41 -13.50
CA ALA A 51 4.30 2.39 -12.42
C ALA A 51 4.54 3.53 -11.42
N ALA A 52 5.80 3.85 -11.12
CA ALA A 52 6.17 4.99 -10.28
C ALA A 52 5.77 6.33 -10.94
N GLU A 53 5.98 6.48 -12.25
CA GLU A 53 5.55 7.63 -13.04
C GLU A 53 4.01 7.79 -12.99
N ALA A 54 3.26 6.72 -13.27
CA ALA A 54 1.79 6.75 -13.22
C ALA A 54 1.26 7.06 -11.82
N ALA A 55 1.90 6.54 -10.77
CA ALA A 55 1.54 6.84 -9.38
C ALA A 55 1.79 8.31 -9.04
N GLN A 56 2.93 8.86 -9.44
CA GLN A 56 3.25 10.28 -9.25
C GLN A 56 2.22 11.17 -9.92
N GLU A 57 1.92 10.93 -11.20
CA GLU A 57 0.93 11.70 -11.95
C GLU A 57 -0.47 11.59 -11.35
N THR A 58 -0.83 10.40 -10.83
CA THR A 58 -2.12 10.18 -10.16
C THR A 58 -2.24 11.04 -8.91
N LEU A 59 -1.21 11.07 -8.05
CA LEU A 59 -1.20 11.84 -6.82
C LEU A 59 -1.22 13.35 -7.07
N VAL A 60 -0.44 13.82 -8.04
CA VAL A 60 -0.43 15.24 -8.44
C VAL A 60 -1.80 15.66 -8.98
N GLN A 61 -2.41 14.85 -9.87
CA GLN A 61 -3.73 15.15 -10.41
C GLN A 61 -4.78 15.16 -9.30
N PHE A 62 -4.76 14.16 -8.39
CA PHE A 62 -5.67 14.13 -7.25
C PHE A 62 -5.55 15.39 -6.40
N LEU A 63 -4.33 15.83 -6.06
CA LEU A 63 -4.12 17.03 -5.24
C LEU A 63 -4.64 18.29 -5.94
N THR A 64 -4.43 18.39 -7.26
CA THR A 64 -4.96 19.50 -8.06
C THR A 64 -6.49 19.50 -8.04
N ASP A 65 -7.11 18.37 -8.35
CA ASP A 65 -8.58 18.24 -8.38
C ASP A 65 -9.20 18.50 -7.00
N TYR A 66 -8.51 18.06 -5.94
CA TYR A 66 -8.94 18.26 -4.57
C TYR A 66 -8.93 19.75 -4.18
N ARG A 67 -7.83 20.45 -4.45
CA ARG A 67 -7.68 21.89 -4.16
C ARG A 67 -8.61 22.78 -4.99
N GLU A 68 -8.94 22.36 -6.20
CA GLU A 68 -9.89 23.05 -7.07
C GLU A 68 -11.35 22.71 -6.75
N GLY A 69 -11.62 21.91 -5.71
CA GLY A 69 -12.97 21.52 -5.27
C GLY A 69 -13.68 20.55 -6.22
N ARG A 70 -12.95 19.91 -7.15
CA ARG A 70 -13.55 18.93 -8.08
C ARG A 70 -13.86 17.61 -7.39
N TYR A 71 -13.16 17.29 -6.30
CA TYR A 71 -13.47 16.15 -5.45
C TYR A 71 -14.28 16.61 -4.25
N SER A 72 -15.43 15.97 -4.02
CA SER A 72 -16.15 16.02 -2.75
C SER A 72 -16.55 14.60 -2.31
N ARG A 73 -16.71 14.41 -1.01
CA ARG A 73 -17.15 13.11 -0.46
C ARG A 73 -18.54 12.72 -0.96
N ASP A 74 -19.40 13.70 -1.22
CA ASP A 74 -20.76 13.49 -1.75
C ASP A 74 -20.76 12.92 -3.17
N GLN A 75 -19.67 13.12 -3.92
CA GLN A 75 -19.47 12.59 -5.26
C GLN A 75 -18.85 11.19 -5.29
N GLY A 76 -18.47 10.64 -4.14
CA GLY A 76 -17.92 9.30 -4.04
C GLY A 76 -16.74 9.15 -3.10
N ARG A 77 -16.37 7.88 -2.87
CA ARG A 77 -15.26 7.56 -1.97
C ARG A 77 -13.91 7.91 -2.62
N LEU A 78 -12.96 8.42 -1.82
CA LEU A 78 -11.59 8.73 -2.24
C LEU A 78 -10.96 7.61 -3.09
N ARG A 79 -11.12 6.37 -2.66
CA ARG A 79 -10.61 5.20 -3.38
C ARG A 79 -11.10 5.14 -4.84
N ALA A 80 -12.40 5.35 -5.06
CA ALA A 80 -12.98 5.31 -6.40
C ALA A 80 -12.42 6.44 -7.28
N TRP A 81 -12.19 7.61 -6.69
CA TRP A 81 -11.58 8.75 -7.37
C TRP A 81 -10.12 8.46 -7.76
N LEU A 82 -9.32 7.96 -6.81
CA LEU A 82 -7.93 7.57 -7.08
C LEU A 82 -7.84 6.47 -8.14
N ILE A 83 -8.73 5.47 -8.13
CA ILE A 83 -8.79 4.42 -9.14
C ILE A 83 -9.10 5.01 -10.52
N GLY A 84 -10.05 5.95 -10.60
CA GLY A 84 -10.39 6.63 -11.85
C GLY A 84 -9.20 7.37 -12.46
N ILE A 85 -8.51 8.19 -11.66
CA ILE A 85 -7.30 8.91 -12.13
C ILE A 85 -6.21 7.91 -12.50
N CYS A 86 -5.92 6.94 -11.64
CA CYS A 86 -4.86 5.93 -11.85
C CYS A 86 -5.07 5.19 -13.17
N ARG A 87 -6.31 4.75 -13.46
CA ARG A 87 -6.63 4.08 -14.73
C ARG A 87 -6.24 4.93 -15.93
N HIS A 88 -6.58 6.21 -15.95
CA HIS A 88 -6.22 7.13 -17.03
C HIS A 88 -4.71 7.32 -17.14
N ARG A 89 -4.01 7.50 -16.01
CA ARG A 89 -2.54 7.69 -16.02
C ARG A 89 -1.80 6.43 -16.48
N VAL A 90 -2.24 5.26 -16.08
CA VAL A 90 -1.70 3.97 -16.59
C VAL A 90 -1.85 3.90 -18.11
N MET A 91 -3.01 4.27 -18.65
CA MET A 91 -3.22 4.31 -20.11
C MET A 91 -2.28 5.29 -20.80
N ASP A 92 -2.13 6.50 -20.24
CA ASP A 92 -1.28 7.54 -20.82
C ASP A 92 0.19 7.14 -20.84
N VAL A 93 0.67 6.52 -19.73
CA VAL A 93 2.03 5.99 -19.65
C VAL A 93 2.25 4.89 -20.68
N HIS A 94 1.32 3.93 -20.81
CA HIS A 94 1.41 2.89 -21.85
C HIS A 94 1.49 3.50 -23.26
N ARG A 95 0.63 4.48 -23.56
CA ARG A 95 0.64 5.16 -24.87
C ARG A 95 1.94 5.88 -25.15
N ARG A 96 2.50 6.60 -24.17
CA ARG A 96 3.77 7.32 -24.31
C ARG A 96 4.92 6.36 -24.64
N HIS A 97 5.03 5.29 -23.86
CA HIS A 97 6.10 4.30 -24.04
C HIS A 97 5.93 3.49 -25.33
N ALA A 98 4.72 3.11 -25.71
CA ALA A 98 4.47 2.44 -27.00
C ALA A 98 4.86 3.31 -28.19
N ARG A 99 4.55 4.61 -28.17
CA ARG A 99 4.96 5.56 -29.22
C ARG A 99 6.47 5.73 -29.27
N ALA A 100 7.13 5.86 -28.12
CA ALA A 100 8.59 5.97 -28.04
C ALA A 100 9.30 4.72 -28.59
N ALA A 101 8.68 3.53 -28.46
CA ALA A 101 9.18 2.27 -29.03
C ALA A 101 8.79 2.06 -30.50
N GLY A 102 8.19 3.04 -31.20
CA GLY A 102 7.79 2.93 -32.60
C GLY A 102 6.53 2.07 -32.84
N GLY A 103 5.80 1.68 -31.78
CA GLY A 103 4.58 0.87 -31.84
C GLY A 103 3.30 1.71 -31.98
N ARG A 104 2.26 1.13 -32.59
CA ARG A 104 0.91 1.69 -32.54
C ARG A 104 0.30 1.33 -31.19
N GLY A 105 0.20 2.31 -30.26
CA GLY A 105 -0.25 2.14 -28.87
C GLY A 105 -1.71 1.68 -28.66
N ASP A 106 -2.49 1.47 -29.72
CA ASP A 106 -3.93 1.18 -29.61
C ASP A 106 -4.24 -0.27 -29.18
N SER A 107 -3.35 -1.21 -29.45
CA SER A 107 -3.58 -2.64 -29.14
C SER A 107 -3.53 -2.96 -27.63
N VAL A 108 -2.77 -2.19 -26.85
CA VAL A 108 -2.63 -2.39 -25.39
C VAL A 108 -3.84 -1.88 -24.63
N LEU A 109 -4.52 -0.86 -25.19
CA LEU A 109 -5.66 -0.20 -24.56
C LEU A 109 -6.94 -1.04 -24.55
N ALA A 110 -7.09 -1.93 -25.53
CA ALA A 110 -8.25 -2.84 -25.62
C ALA A 110 -8.24 -3.93 -24.52
N GLN A 111 -7.13 -4.06 -23.76
CA GLN A 111 -6.93 -5.11 -22.76
C GLN A 111 -6.92 -4.59 -21.31
N LEU A 112 -7.09 -3.28 -21.09
CA LEU A 112 -7.11 -2.77 -19.72
C LEU A 112 -8.40 -3.20 -19.00
N PRO A 113 -8.26 -3.74 -17.77
CA PRO A 113 -9.39 -4.15 -16.97
C PRO A 113 -10.41 -3.01 -16.74
N ASP A 114 -11.65 -3.37 -16.54
CA ASP A 114 -12.68 -2.43 -16.13
C ASP A 114 -12.45 -1.89 -14.71
N ALA A 115 -13.23 -0.90 -14.30
CA ALA A 115 -13.07 -0.27 -12.98
C ALA A 115 -13.28 -1.27 -11.83
N GLN A 116 -14.11 -2.30 -12.01
CA GLN A 116 -14.39 -3.31 -11.00
C GLN A 116 -13.17 -4.24 -10.81
N ALA A 117 -12.54 -4.67 -11.88
CA ALA A 117 -11.32 -5.49 -11.83
C ALA A 117 -10.14 -4.69 -11.25
N ILE A 118 -10.03 -3.39 -11.55
CA ILE A 118 -9.03 -2.51 -10.93
C ILE A 118 -9.32 -2.35 -9.43
N SER A 119 -10.59 -2.24 -9.02
CA SER A 119 -10.97 -2.18 -7.61
C SER A 119 -10.58 -3.46 -6.86
N ALA A 120 -10.81 -4.64 -7.44
CA ALA A 120 -10.36 -5.91 -6.85
C ALA A 120 -8.81 -5.98 -6.75
N THR A 121 -8.12 -5.48 -7.78
CA THR A 121 -6.65 -5.38 -7.76
C THR A 121 -6.18 -4.46 -6.63
N TRP A 122 -6.86 -3.34 -6.42
CA TRP A 122 -6.57 -2.41 -5.33
C TRP A 122 -6.66 -3.09 -3.96
N ASP A 123 -7.71 -3.88 -3.69
CA ASP A 123 -7.86 -4.58 -2.41
C ASP A 123 -6.70 -5.51 -2.10
N ILE A 124 -6.25 -6.25 -3.11
CA ILE A 124 -5.12 -7.17 -2.97
C ILE A 124 -3.84 -6.40 -2.67
N VAL A 125 -3.59 -5.31 -3.41
CA VAL A 125 -2.38 -4.50 -3.25
C VAL A 125 -2.40 -3.77 -1.91
N GLN A 126 -3.52 -3.16 -1.54
CA GLN A 126 -3.67 -2.45 -0.26
C GLN A 126 -3.44 -3.38 0.93
N SER A 127 -4.02 -4.59 0.91
CA SER A 127 -3.80 -5.58 1.97
C SER A 127 -2.32 -5.96 2.10
N ARG A 128 -1.62 -6.08 0.99
CA ARG A 128 -0.17 -6.35 0.96
C ARG A 128 0.62 -5.17 1.54
N VAL A 129 0.35 -3.94 1.10
CA VAL A 129 1.01 -2.73 1.60
C VAL A 129 0.80 -2.55 3.10
N ILE A 130 -0.43 -2.78 3.60
CA ILE A 130 -0.74 -2.73 5.03
C ILE A 130 0.06 -3.80 5.79
N PHE A 131 0.15 -5.01 5.26
CA PHE A 131 0.91 -6.09 5.89
C PHE A 131 2.42 -5.77 5.94
N GLU A 132 3.00 -5.31 4.83
CA GLU A 132 4.41 -4.90 4.76
C GLU A 132 4.70 -3.78 5.77
N ARG A 133 3.84 -2.77 5.85
CA ARG A 133 3.96 -1.69 6.84
C ARG A 133 3.79 -2.19 8.28
N ALA A 134 2.88 -3.12 8.53
CA ALA A 134 2.73 -3.72 9.86
C ALA A 134 3.97 -4.50 10.29
N MET A 135 4.64 -5.19 9.37
CA MET A 135 5.92 -5.86 9.63
C MET A 135 7.05 -4.87 9.92
N GLU A 136 7.10 -3.71 9.25
CA GLU A 136 8.04 -2.64 9.56
C GLU A 136 7.81 -2.09 10.98
N VAL A 137 6.56 -1.72 11.30
CA VAL A 137 6.17 -1.24 12.64
C VAL A 137 6.52 -2.26 13.73
N LEU A 138 6.33 -3.56 13.45
CA LEU A 138 6.69 -4.63 14.37
C LEU A 138 8.20 -4.66 14.66
N ARG A 139 9.03 -4.45 13.62
CA ARG A 139 10.50 -4.42 13.75
C ARG A 139 10.99 -3.13 14.42
N GLU A 140 10.47 -1.98 14.03
CA GLU A 140 10.87 -0.66 14.52
C GLU A 140 10.44 -0.42 15.98
N GLY A 141 9.38 -1.08 16.43
CA GLY A 141 8.79 -0.89 17.76
C GLY A 141 9.70 -1.29 18.94
N GLY A 142 10.86 -1.91 18.70
CA GLY A 142 11.89 -2.24 19.67
C GLY A 142 11.45 -3.18 20.82
N ARG A 143 10.16 -3.53 20.87
CA ARG A 143 9.58 -4.39 21.92
C ARG A 143 9.75 -5.88 21.66
N ILE A 144 10.14 -6.24 20.45
CA ILE A 144 10.34 -7.63 20.02
C ILE A 144 11.76 -7.75 19.49
N ALA A 145 12.53 -8.68 20.06
CA ALA A 145 13.90 -8.93 19.62
C ALA A 145 13.91 -9.38 18.15
N GLU A 146 14.92 -8.95 17.41
CA GLU A 146 15.10 -9.29 15.98
C GLU A 146 15.07 -10.81 15.74
N GLN A 147 15.70 -11.59 16.63
CA GLN A 147 15.66 -13.04 16.57
C GLN A 147 14.21 -13.60 16.63
N THR A 148 13.35 -13.00 17.45
CA THR A 148 11.94 -13.38 17.57
C THR A 148 11.17 -13.13 16.26
N VAL A 149 11.42 -11.98 15.61
CA VAL A 149 10.83 -11.65 14.31
C VAL A 149 11.32 -12.66 13.26
N ARG A 150 12.61 -12.96 13.23
CA ARG A 150 13.21 -13.93 12.31
C ARG A 150 12.61 -15.34 12.46
N VAL A 151 12.43 -15.82 13.68
CA VAL A 151 11.78 -17.11 13.96
C VAL A 151 10.35 -17.11 13.43
N PHE A 152 9.60 -16.03 13.70
CA PHE A 152 8.24 -15.86 13.17
C PHE A 152 8.22 -15.91 11.63
N GLU A 153 9.09 -15.17 10.96
CA GLU A 153 9.17 -15.13 9.49
C GLU A 153 9.44 -16.52 8.90
N LEU A 154 10.36 -17.28 9.52
CA LEU A 154 10.66 -18.63 9.06
C LEU A 154 9.46 -19.56 9.16
N VAL A 155 8.78 -19.57 10.31
CA VAL A 155 7.69 -20.53 10.54
C VAL A 155 6.36 -20.07 9.92
N ALA A 156 6.03 -18.78 10.04
CA ALA A 156 4.71 -18.29 9.64
C ALA A 156 4.64 -17.84 8.18
N LEU A 157 5.72 -17.22 7.65
CA LEU A 157 5.72 -16.65 6.30
C LEU A 157 6.39 -17.57 5.28
N LYS A 158 7.49 -18.25 5.68
CA LYS A 158 8.22 -19.16 4.79
C LYS A 158 7.80 -20.61 4.93
N GLY A 159 6.96 -20.95 5.90
CA GLY A 159 6.45 -22.30 6.11
C GLY A 159 7.48 -23.33 6.57
N VAL A 160 8.63 -22.88 7.13
CA VAL A 160 9.67 -23.79 7.63
C VAL A 160 9.15 -24.55 8.85
N PRO A 161 9.29 -25.89 8.91
CA PRO A 161 8.86 -26.67 10.06
C PRO A 161 9.45 -26.17 11.37
N ALA A 162 8.64 -26.09 12.43
CA ALA A 162 9.06 -25.59 13.75
C ALA A 162 10.23 -26.37 14.32
N THR A 163 10.32 -27.69 14.06
CA THR A 163 11.43 -28.56 14.46
C THR A 163 12.74 -28.16 13.78
N SER A 164 12.69 -27.81 12.49
CA SER A 164 13.88 -27.36 11.74
C SER A 164 14.35 -25.98 12.24
N VAL A 165 13.41 -25.07 12.54
CA VAL A 165 13.74 -23.75 13.12
C VAL A 165 14.34 -23.92 14.51
N ALA A 166 13.80 -24.80 15.35
CA ALA A 166 14.32 -25.12 16.66
C ALA A 166 15.77 -25.63 16.58
N ALA A 167 16.05 -26.57 15.67
CA ALA A 167 17.38 -27.12 15.48
C ALA A 167 18.43 -26.07 15.02
N THR A 168 18.02 -25.11 14.17
CA THR A 168 18.92 -24.07 13.63
C THR A 168 19.12 -22.89 14.56
N THR A 169 18.15 -22.59 15.43
CA THR A 169 18.17 -21.41 16.31
C THR A 169 18.54 -21.73 17.75
N GLY A 170 18.57 -23.02 18.14
CA GLY A 170 18.75 -23.47 19.52
C GLY A 170 17.55 -23.18 20.45
N ILE A 171 16.40 -22.82 19.88
CA ILE A 171 15.15 -22.51 20.61
C ILE A 171 14.31 -23.77 20.69
N GLU A 172 13.71 -24.07 21.85
CA GLU A 172 12.80 -25.21 21.99
C GLU A 172 11.59 -25.07 21.06
N VAL A 173 11.13 -26.21 20.52
CA VAL A 173 9.96 -26.26 19.60
C VAL A 173 8.72 -25.61 20.23
N ALA A 174 8.48 -25.83 21.51
CA ALA A 174 7.38 -25.22 22.23
C ALA A 174 7.48 -23.69 22.27
N GLU A 175 8.70 -23.13 22.40
CA GLU A 175 8.92 -21.69 22.36
C GLU A 175 8.75 -21.12 20.95
N VAL A 176 9.14 -21.86 19.91
CA VAL A 176 8.87 -21.47 18.50
C VAL A 176 7.37 -21.28 18.28
N TYR A 177 6.51 -22.16 18.77
CA TYR A 177 5.05 -21.99 18.68
C TYR A 177 4.54 -20.82 19.51
N ARG A 178 5.07 -20.59 20.69
CA ARG A 178 4.72 -19.42 21.53
C ARG A 178 5.09 -18.11 20.85
N ILE A 179 6.27 -18.04 20.22
CA ILE A 179 6.72 -16.91 19.42
C ILE A 179 5.74 -16.67 18.26
N LYS A 180 5.44 -17.72 17.48
CA LYS A 180 4.50 -17.62 16.36
C LYS A 180 3.14 -17.04 16.83
N HIS A 181 2.58 -17.56 17.90
CA HIS A 181 1.31 -17.08 18.42
C HIS A 181 1.36 -15.62 18.87
N ARG A 182 2.33 -15.25 19.70
CA ARG A 182 2.49 -13.90 20.24
C ARG A 182 2.71 -12.86 19.13
N VAL A 183 3.59 -13.16 18.17
CA VAL A 183 3.87 -12.24 17.06
C VAL A 183 2.66 -12.13 16.14
N THR A 184 1.96 -13.23 15.84
CA THR A 184 0.72 -13.20 15.04
C THR A 184 -0.34 -12.33 15.70
N THR A 185 -0.56 -12.45 17.02
CA THR A 185 -1.53 -11.62 17.75
C THR A 185 -1.16 -10.14 17.65
N ARG A 186 0.11 -9.81 17.89
CA ARG A 186 0.58 -8.42 17.79
C ARG A 186 0.47 -7.86 16.39
N LEU A 187 0.80 -8.64 15.37
CA LEU A 187 0.70 -8.25 13.97
C LEU A 187 -0.76 -7.98 13.56
N ARG A 188 -1.71 -8.79 14.04
CA ARG A 188 -3.15 -8.54 13.79
C ARG A 188 -3.61 -7.22 14.37
N GLU A 189 -3.19 -6.87 15.58
CA GLU A 189 -3.52 -5.57 16.20
C GLU A 189 -3.00 -4.41 15.35
N ILE A 190 -1.75 -4.50 14.87
CA ILE A 190 -1.13 -3.47 14.04
C ILE A 190 -1.87 -3.37 12.69
N VAL A 191 -2.14 -4.49 12.04
CA VAL A 191 -2.90 -4.54 10.77
C VAL A 191 -4.29 -3.93 10.93
N GLU A 192 -4.99 -4.24 12.02
CA GLU A 192 -6.31 -3.67 12.30
C GLU A 192 -6.25 -2.14 12.47
N GLN A 193 -5.27 -1.65 13.22
CA GLN A 193 -5.06 -0.20 13.39
C GLN A 193 -4.73 0.50 12.07
N LEU A 194 -3.83 -0.07 11.27
CA LEU A 194 -3.51 0.46 9.95
C LEU A 194 -4.72 0.41 9.02
N THR A 195 -5.48 -0.69 9.01
CA THR A 195 -6.70 -0.81 8.18
C THR A 195 -7.72 0.27 8.51
N LYS A 196 -7.94 0.55 9.80
CA LYS A 196 -8.81 1.66 10.25
C LYS A 196 -8.32 3.02 9.74
N ALA A 197 -7.01 3.25 9.70
CA ALA A 197 -6.45 4.49 9.16
C ALA A 197 -6.72 4.69 7.66
N TYR A 198 -6.86 3.60 6.90
CA TYR A 198 -7.23 3.64 5.47
C TYR A 198 -8.75 3.72 5.25
N ALA A 199 -9.55 3.41 6.27
CA ALA A 199 -11.00 3.52 6.16
C ALA A 199 -11.38 5.00 6.02
N THR A 200 -12.14 5.33 4.99
CA THR A 200 -12.86 6.59 4.90
C THR A 200 -14.12 6.36 5.70
N GLU A 201 -14.25 7.01 6.85
CA GLU A 201 -15.53 7.00 7.56
C GLU A 201 -16.60 7.55 6.60
N GLY A 202 -17.58 6.70 6.31
CA GLY A 202 -18.68 6.98 5.41
C GLY A 202 -19.70 7.90 6.04
#